data_ea7fec6c0383c3a7a2b0065d807568db
#
_entry.id   ea7fec6c0383c3a7a2b0065d807568db
#
_cell.length_a   1.000
_cell.length_b   1.000
_cell.length_c   1.000
_cell.angle_alpha   90.00
_cell.angle_beta   90.00
_cell.angle_gamma   90.00
#
_symmetry.space_group_name_H-M   'P 1'
#
loop_
_entity.id
_entity.type
_entity.pdbx_description
1 polymer ?
#
loop_
_entity_poly.entity_id
_entity_poly.type
_entity_poly.pdbx_seq_one_letter_code
_entity_poly.pdbx_strand_id
1 'polypeptide(L)'
;MTAFQDVEDNASTLRILADEAKQQDVAVQAAQKTLDLAMAQYRGGLTSYLDVITAQNALLTNQRTSLTILGERMTASVQLIKALGGGWDRGMLPE
;
A
#
# COMPACT_ATOMS: atom_id res chain seq x y z
N MET A 1 -7.87 -25.39 -15.85
CA MET A 1 -7.22 -24.42 -16.72
C MET A 1 -6.49 -23.35 -15.90
N THR A 2 -5.22 -23.40 -15.93
CA THR A 2 -4.44 -22.59 -15.03
C THR A 2 -4.44 -21.10 -15.38
N ALA A 3 -4.40 -20.76 -16.68
CA ALA A 3 -4.34 -19.36 -17.07
C ALA A 3 -5.58 -18.58 -16.63
N PHE A 4 -6.75 -19.20 -16.75
CA PHE A 4 -7.99 -18.57 -16.32
C PHE A 4 -8.03 -18.40 -14.80
N GLN A 5 -7.62 -19.44 -14.08
CA GLN A 5 -7.54 -19.35 -12.62
C GLN A 5 -6.54 -18.31 -12.17
N ASP A 6 -5.40 -18.22 -12.84
CA ASP A 6 -4.39 -17.22 -12.52
C ASP A 6 -4.94 -15.81 -12.69
N VAL A 7 -5.71 -15.56 -13.73
CA VAL A 7 -6.33 -14.25 -13.95
C VAL A 7 -7.31 -13.94 -12.83
N GLU A 8 -8.18 -14.89 -12.47
CA GLU A 8 -9.14 -14.68 -11.39
C GLU A 8 -8.44 -14.46 -10.05
N ASP A 9 -7.44 -15.27 -9.75
CA ASP A 9 -6.71 -15.16 -8.49
C ASP A 9 -5.99 -13.82 -8.38
N ASN A 10 -5.33 -13.40 -9.46
CA ASN A 10 -4.61 -12.15 -9.47
C ASN A 10 -5.56 -10.95 -9.42
N ALA A 11 -6.71 -11.04 -10.07
CA ALA A 11 -7.71 -9.99 -10.01
C ALA A 11 -8.30 -9.86 -8.61
N SER A 12 -8.54 -10.98 -7.93
CA SER A 12 -9.00 -10.97 -6.54
C SER A 12 -7.95 -10.37 -5.61
N THR A 13 -6.70 -10.74 -5.81
CA THR A 13 -5.58 -10.21 -5.03
C THR A 13 -5.49 -8.70 -5.20
N LEU A 14 -5.60 -8.20 -6.44
CA LEU A 14 -5.56 -6.77 -6.70
C LEU A 14 -6.70 -6.03 -6.01
N ARG A 15 -7.88 -6.62 -5.98
CA ARG A 15 -9.03 -6.02 -5.32
C ARG A 15 -8.82 -5.91 -3.82
N ILE A 16 -8.32 -6.98 -3.21
CA ILE A 16 -8.02 -7.01 -1.77
C ILE A 16 -6.94 -5.98 -1.45
N LEU A 17 -5.89 -5.93 -2.26
CA LEU A 17 -4.80 -4.98 -2.04
C LEU A 17 -5.25 -3.54 -2.24
N ALA A 18 -6.19 -3.29 -3.16
CA ALA A 18 -6.76 -1.96 -3.34
C ALA A 18 -7.54 -1.53 -2.11
N ASP A 19 -8.32 -2.44 -1.50
CA ASP A 19 -9.02 -2.15 -0.26
C ASP A 19 -8.05 -1.89 0.88
N GLU A 20 -7.01 -2.70 1.00
CA GLU A 20 -5.98 -2.50 2.01
C GLU A 20 -5.28 -1.16 1.84
N ALA A 21 -4.97 -0.78 0.60
CA ALA A 21 -4.34 0.50 0.33
C ALA A 21 -5.23 1.66 0.73
N LYS A 22 -6.52 1.55 0.48
CA LYS A 22 -7.48 2.58 0.85
C LYS A 22 -7.57 2.74 2.36
N GLN A 23 -7.64 1.62 3.09
CA GLN A 23 -7.66 1.65 4.54
C GLN A 23 -6.34 2.17 5.10
N GLN A 24 -5.24 1.81 4.48
CA GLN A 24 -3.92 2.28 4.91
C GLN A 24 -3.75 3.77 4.67
N ASP A 25 -4.31 4.32 3.59
CA ASP A 25 -4.31 5.76 3.37
C ASP A 25 -5.03 6.49 4.48
N VAL A 26 -6.16 5.97 4.93
CA VAL A 26 -6.89 6.54 6.07
C VAL A 26 -6.03 6.51 7.32
N ALA A 27 -5.32 5.40 7.55
CA ALA A 27 -4.43 5.27 8.71
C ALA A 27 -3.28 6.27 8.64
N VAL A 28 -2.70 6.48 7.47
CA VAL A 28 -1.62 7.46 7.28
C VAL A 28 -2.14 8.88 7.57
N GLN A 29 -3.31 9.22 7.05
CA GLN A 29 -3.90 10.53 7.28
C GLN A 29 -4.21 10.74 8.77
N ALA A 30 -4.72 9.73 9.45
CA ALA A 30 -4.99 9.81 10.88
C ALA A 30 -3.69 9.98 11.66
N ALA A 31 -2.63 9.25 11.29
CA ALA A 31 -1.34 9.39 11.94
C ALA A 31 -0.75 10.78 11.71
N GLN A 32 -0.94 11.34 10.51
CA GLN A 32 -0.48 12.71 10.22
C GLN A 32 -1.21 13.73 11.09
N LYS A 33 -2.51 13.57 11.26
CA LYS A 33 -3.27 14.48 12.14
C LYS A 33 -2.84 14.37 13.58
N THR A 34 -2.56 13.14 14.03
CA THR A 34 -2.07 12.93 15.40
C THR A 34 -0.73 13.61 15.59
N LEU A 35 0.16 13.52 14.60
CA LEU A 35 1.45 14.19 14.67
C LEU A 35 1.27 15.72 14.72
N ASP A 36 0.42 16.26 13.85
CA ASP A 36 0.17 17.70 13.80
C ASP A 36 -0.37 18.19 15.14
N LEU A 37 -1.29 17.44 15.74
CA LEU A 37 -1.84 17.77 17.04
C LEU A 37 -0.77 17.71 18.13
N ALA A 38 0.06 16.66 18.11
CA ALA A 38 1.15 16.51 19.08
C ALA A 38 2.13 17.67 18.98
N MET A 39 2.46 18.09 17.76
CA MET A 39 3.36 19.22 17.55
C MET A 39 2.74 20.54 18.07
N ALA A 40 1.45 20.74 17.81
CA ALA A 40 0.76 21.92 18.31
C ALA A 40 0.74 21.95 19.84
N GLN A 41 0.46 20.80 20.46
CA GLN A 41 0.45 20.68 21.90
C GLN A 41 1.85 20.91 22.50
N TYR A 42 2.87 20.40 21.84
CA TYR A 42 4.25 20.58 22.26
C TYR A 42 4.63 22.05 22.22
N ARG A 43 4.29 22.75 21.14
CA ARG A 43 4.57 24.17 21.00
C ARG A 43 3.85 25.00 22.06
N GLY A 44 2.66 24.55 22.45
CA GLY A 44 1.89 25.19 23.50
C GLY A 44 2.31 24.81 24.91
N GLY A 45 3.29 23.91 25.06
CA GLY A 45 3.76 23.46 26.35
C GLY A 45 2.86 22.45 27.03
N LEU A 46 1.90 21.88 26.33
CA LEU A 46 0.91 20.97 26.90
C LEU A 46 1.37 19.50 26.92
N THR A 47 2.39 19.17 26.14
CA THR A 47 2.88 17.80 26.08
C THR A 47 4.40 17.80 25.91
N SER A 48 5.01 16.63 26.11
CA SER A 48 6.45 16.47 25.97
C SER A 48 6.84 16.18 24.52
N TYR A 49 8.12 16.40 24.21
CA TYR A 49 8.65 16.08 22.90
C TYR A 49 8.59 14.57 22.62
N LEU A 50 8.57 13.75 23.67
CA LEU A 50 8.43 12.32 23.51
C LEU A 50 7.13 11.95 22.78
N ASP A 51 6.06 12.66 23.05
CA ASP A 51 4.79 12.42 22.37
C ASP A 51 4.89 12.73 20.88
N VAL A 52 5.65 13.78 20.53
CA VAL A 52 5.90 14.12 19.13
C VAL A 52 6.69 13.00 18.45
N ILE A 53 7.72 12.49 19.10
CA ILE A 53 8.55 11.41 18.56
C ILE A 53 7.71 10.15 18.36
N THR A 54 6.87 9.79 19.33
CA THR A 54 5.99 8.65 19.25
C THR A 54 5.04 8.77 18.05
N ALA A 55 4.48 9.96 17.86
CA ALA A 55 3.58 10.22 16.74
C ALA A 55 4.32 10.17 15.41
N GLN A 56 5.56 10.67 15.34
CA GLN A 56 6.39 10.59 14.15
C GLN A 56 6.70 9.14 13.78
N ASN A 57 7.02 8.32 14.78
CA ASN A 57 7.32 6.91 14.54
C ASN A 57 6.09 6.16 14.03
N ALA A 58 4.92 6.47 14.58
CA ALA A 58 3.67 5.87 14.11
C ALA A 58 3.39 6.25 12.67
N LEU A 59 3.61 7.52 12.31
CA LEU A 59 3.43 7.97 10.93
C LEU A 59 4.38 7.26 9.98
N LEU A 60 5.66 7.16 10.35
CA LEU A 60 6.66 6.46 9.53
C LEU A 60 6.29 5.01 9.32
N THR A 61 5.86 4.32 10.37
CA THR A 61 5.45 2.92 10.28
C THR A 61 4.28 2.77 9.31
N ASN A 62 3.30 3.65 9.41
CA ASN A 62 2.14 3.62 8.51
C ASN A 62 2.54 3.92 7.06
N GLN A 63 3.46 4.84 6.86
CA GLN A 63 3.95 5.17 5.52
C GLN A 63 4.72 3.99 4.91
N ARG A 64 5.52 3.30 5.70
CA ARG A 64 6.23 2.11 5.24
C ARG A 64 5.26 1.00 4.85
N THR A 65 4.23 0.78 5.64
CA THR A 65 3.20 -0.20 5.33
C THR A 65 2.50 0.17 4.01
N SER A 66 2.22 1.45 3.82
CA SER A 66 1.62 1.95 2.59
C SER A 66 2.49 1.62 1.37
N LEU A 67 3.81 1.83 1.49
CA LEU A 67 4.75 1.51 0.41
C LEU A 67 4.82 0.01 0.16
N THR A 68 4.77 -0.80 1.21
CA THR A 68 4.76 -2.25 1.06
C THR A 68 3.54 -2.71 0.29
N ILE A 69 2.36 -2.18 0.63
CA ILE A 69 1.12 -2.50 -0.07
C ILE A 69 1.20 -2.08 -1.53
N LEU A 70 1.77 -0.91 -1.81
CA LEU A 70 1.95 -0.45 -3.18
C LEU A 70 2.84 -1.41 -3.96
N GLY A 71 3.94 -1.86 -3.35
CA GLY A 71 4.82 -2.85 -3.98
C GLY A 71 4.11 -4.16 -4.28
N GLU A 72 3.28 -4.63 -3.35
CA GLU A 72 2.49 -5.84 -3.56
C GLU A 72 1.48 -5.67 -4.69
N ARG A 73 0.86 -4.50 -4.78
CA ARG A 73 -0.08 -4.21 -5.87
C ARG A 73 0.63 -4.20 -7.22
N MET A 74 1.81 -3.64 -7.28
CA MET A 74 2.60 -3.62 -8.51
C MET A 74 3.00 -5.04 -8.93
N THR A 75 3.42 -5.85 -7.96
CA THR A 75 3.77 -7.24 -8.23
C THR A 75 2.55 -8.02 -8.74
N ALA A 76 1.40 -7.85 -8.09
CA ALA A 76 0.18 -8.52 -8.50
C ALA A 76 -0.26 -8.08 -9.89
N SER A 77 -0.09 -6.79 -10.21
CA SER A 77 -0.40 -6.28 -11.54
C SER A 77 0.49 -6.92 -12.61
N VAL A 78 1.78 -7.06 -12.34
CA VAL A 78 2.70 -7.69 -13.27
C VAL A 78 2.32 -9.15 -13.47
N GLN A 79 1.99 -9.85 -12.40
CA GLN A 79 1.57 -11.25 -12.50
C GLN A 79 0.27 -11.40 -13.29
N LEU A 80 -0.66 -10.48 -13.11
CA LEU A 80 -1.90 -10.49 -13.88
C LEU A 80 -1.64 -10.28 -15.36
N ILE A 81 -0.77 -9.33 -15.69
CA ILE A 81 -0.38 -9.07 -17.07
C ILE A 81 0.29 -10.30 -17.68
N LYS A 82 1.15 -10.96 -16.92
CA LYS A 82 1.78 -12.19 -17.37
C LYS A 82 0.75 -13.29 -17.64
N ALA A 83 -0.22 -13.44 -16.74
CA ALA A 83 -1.25 -14.45 -16.90
C ALA A 83 -2.10 -14.18 -18.14
N LEU A 84 -2.45 -12.92 -18.37
CA LEU A 84 -3.24 -12.52 -19.54
C LEU A 84 -2.44 -12.62 -20.83
N GLY A 85 -1.16 -12.27 -20.76
CA GLY A 85 -0.31 -12.16 -21.93
C GLY A 85 0.55 -13.37 -22.22
N GLY A 86 0.50 -14.42 -21.38
CA GLY A 86 1.38 -15.56 -21.53
C GLY A 86 1.27 -16.22 -22.89
N GLY A 87 0.06 -16.51 -23.33
CA GLY A 87 -0.17 -17.06 -24.66
C GLY A 87 -0.02 -16.03 -25.75
N TRP A 88 -0.40 -14.79 -25.43
CA TRP A 88 -0.27 -13.67 -26.35
C TRP A 88 1.19 -13.44 -26.73
N ASP A 89 2.06 -13.42 -25.73
CA ASP A 89 3.48 -13.18 -25.96
C ASP A 89 4.08 -14.21 -26.91
N ARG A 90 3.71 -15.46 -26.75
CA ARG A 90 4.22 -16.52 -27.59
C ARG A 90 3.70 -16.43 -29.02
N GLY A 91 2.50 -15.93 -29.16
CA GLY A 91 1.89 -15.78 -30.48
C GLY A 91 2.31 -14.54 -31.22
N MET A 92 2.64 -13.49 -30.46
CA MET A 92 2.91 -12.17 -31.05
C MET A 92 4.38 -11.90 -31.26
N LEU A 93 5.24 -12.45 -30.44
CA LEU A 93 6.67 -12.19 -30.56
C LEU A 93 7.24 -12.97 -31.72
N PRO A 94 7.95 -12.31 -32.63
CA PRO A 94 8.65 -13.00 -33.69
C PRO A 94 9.89 -13.67 -33.11
N GLU A 95 9.94 -14.88 -33.19
CA GLU A 95 11.06 -15.58 -32.63
C GLU A 95 12.17 -15.76 -33.58
#